data_c2c0a8c9f4866a37e24b6531e4a154de
#
_entry.id   c2c0a8c9f4866a37e24b6531e4a154de
#
_cell.length_a   1.000
_cell.length_b   1.000
_cell.length_c   1.000
_cell.angle_alpha   90.00
_cell.angle_beta   90.00
_cell.angle_gamma   90.00
#
_symmetry.space_group_name_H-M   'P 1'
#
loop_
_entity.id
_entity.type
_entity.pdbx_description
1 polymer ?
#
loop_
_entity_poly.entity_id
_entity_poly.type
_entity_poly.pdbx_seq_one_letter_code
_entity_poly.pdbx_strand_id
1 'polypeptide(L)'
;MILFVFEGGKAEPTVFDSIGKLFLSNEELCVVKCRHDLPTLYSNLRANGYDLFRSLPFEENGIVLPTGKRLDTLFSQVFLFFDYDFQNRIGTQKVNIILDEMLDFFDDETENGKLYINYPMIESLKYTKEMPDDNYWQYVATRDECAKHLFKGNAERFAYAQAKAFRFIDLGKTNEEIVKNNWEKLKVQNVCKANYLVSGCNSMPLEKSTVNQKSIFEAQKGQYVDTDERVSIL
;
A
#
# COMPACT_ATOMS: atom_id res chain seq x y z
N MET A 1 -2.97 18.40 -10.02
CA MET A 1 -3.08 17.90 -8.62
C MET A 1 -3.05 16.39 -8.64
N ILE A 2 -2.37 15.75 -7.68
CA ILE A 2 -2.31 14.30 -7.52
C ILE A 2 -3.18 13.89 -6.33
N LEU A 3 -4.07 12.90 -6.49
CA LEU A 3 -4.91 12.36 -5.45
C LEU A 3 -4.29 11.12 -4.83
N PHE A 4 -4.15 11.12 -3.50
CA PHE A 4 -3.78 9.96 -2.70
C PHE A 4 -4.95 9.55 -1.82
N VAL A 5 -5.38 8.31 -1.94
CA VAL A 5 -6.46 7.70 -1.15
C VAL A 5 -5.86 6.65 -0.24
N PHE A 6 -6.01 6.80 1.06
CA PHE A 6 -5.53 5.86 2.07
C PHE A 6 -6.69 5.18 2.78
N GLU A 7 -6.56 3.88 3.03
CA GLU A 7 -7.52 3.13 3.82
C GLU A 7 -7.69 3.74 5.20
N GLY A 8 -6.58 3.87 5.94
CA GLY A 8 -6.57 4.34 7.31
C GLY A 8 -6.51 5.85 7.46
N GLY A 9 -6.87 6.30 8.66
CA GLY A 9 -6.89 7.71 8.99
C GLY A 9 -5.58 8.27 9.58
N LYS A 10 -4.60 7.42 9.91
CA LYS A 10 -3.41 7.84 10.67
C LYS A 10 -2.10 7.22 10.18
N ALA A 11 -1.98 5.90 10.06
CA ALA A 11 -0.71 5.24 9.77
C ALA A 11 -0.18 5.60 8.38
N GLU A 12 -0.97 5.39 7.34
CA GLU A 12 -0.61 5.67 5.96
C GLU A 12 -0.36 7.16 5.71
N PRO A 13 -1.24 8.10 6.16
CA PRO A 13 -0.94 9.52 6.04
C PRO A 13 0.35 9.94 6.75
N THR A 14 0.70 9.31 7.89
CA THR A 14 1.96 9.60 8.60
C THR A 14 3.17 9.12 7.81
N VAL A 15 3.10 7.94 7.20
CA VAL A 15 4.14 7.41 6.31
C VAL A 15 4.27 8.31 5.07
N PHE A 16 3.13 8.65 4.46
CA PHE A 16 3.08 9.47 3.26
C PHE A 16 3.60 10.89 3.47
N ASP A 17 3.42 11.50 4.64
CA ASP A 17 3.95 12.83 4.95
C ASP A 17 5.48 12.91 4.75
N SER A 18 6.19 11.84 5.09
CA SER A 18 7.63 11.72 4.83
C SER A 18 7.93 11.66 3.32
N ILE A 19 7.20 10.83 2.57
CA ILE A 19 7.36 10.69 1.11
C ILE A 19 7.02 12.01 0.40
N GLY A 20 5.88 12.60 0.77
CA GLY A 20 5.40 13.85 0.17
C GLY A 20 6.42 14.99 0.32
N LYS A 21 6.98 15.15 1.53
CA LYS A 21 7.98 16.19 1.80
C LYS A 21 9.31 15.95 1.07
N LEU A 22 9.76 14.70 0.98
CA LEU A 22 11.07 14.38 0.42
C LEU A 22 11.08 14.26 -1.11
N PHE A 23 10.00 13.77 -1.71
CA PHE A 23 10.00 13.38 -3.12
C PHE A 23 8.93 14.08 -3.96
N LEU A 24 7.92 14.70 -3.34
CA LEU A 24 6.79 15.34 -4.03
C LEU A 24 6.58 16.79 -3.61
N SER A 25 7.62 17.46 -3.11
CA SER A 25 7.53 18.83 -2.56
C SER A 25 7.09 19.90 -3.57
N ASN A 26 7.22 19.61 -4.86
CA ASN A 26 6.81 20.52 -5.95
C ASN A 26 5.44 20.19 -6.54
N GLU A 27 4.77 19.15 -6.02
CA GLU A 27 3.48 18.68 -6.53
C GLU A 27 2.33 19.22 -5.68
N GLU A 28 1.21 19.52 -6.31
CA GLU A 28 -0.03 19.82 -5.60
C GLU A 28 -0.72 18.51 -5.22
N LEU A 29 -0.77 18.21 -3.92
CA LEU A 29 -1.23 16.94 -3.38
C LEU A 29 -2.60 17.09 -2.72
N CYS A 30 -3.49 16.15 -2.98
CA CYS A 30 -4.77 15.96 -2.30
C CYS A 30 -4.77 14.61 -1.59
N VAL A 31 -5.06 14.58 -0.29
CA VAL A 31 -5.06 13.35 0.52
C VAL A 31 -6.45 13.08 1.05
N VAL A 32 -7.02 11.94 0.71
CA VAL A 32 -8.29 11.43 1.21
C VAL A 32 -8.04 10.22 2.11
N LYS A 33 -8.57 10.27 3.32
CA LYS A 33 -8.59 9.17 4.28
C LYS A 33 -9.93 8.47 4.13
N CYS A 34 -9.94 7.29 3.54
CA CYS A 34 -11.16 6.53 3.26
C CYS A 34 -11.85 6.06 4.54
N ARG A 35 -11.07 5.61 5.53
CA ARG A 35 -11.52 5.06 6.82
C ARG A 35 -12.43 3.84 6.68
N HIS A 36 -12.35 3.17 5.56
CA HIS A 36 -13.07 1.94 5.24
C HIS A 36 -12.11 0.95 4.61
N ASP A 37 -12.34 -0.33 4.85
CA ASP A 37 -11.60 -1.41 4.20
C ASP A 37 -11.95 -1.51 2.70
N LEU A 38 -11.14 -2.27 1.97
CA LEU A 38 -11.30 -2.45 0.54
C LEU A 38 -12.68 -3.03 0.15
N PRO A 39 -13.24 -4.04 0.86
CA PRO A 39 -14.59 -4.53 0.58
C PRO A 39 -15.69 -3.47 0.72
N THR A 40 -15.55 -2.54 1.65
CA THR A 40 -16.51 -1.44 1.84
C THR A 40 -16.38 -0.43 0.69
N LEU A 41 -15.16 -0.05 0.29
CA LEU A 41 -14.95 0.81 -0.88
C LEU A 41 -15.53 0.16 -2.15
N TYR A 42 -15.29 -1.12 -2.36
CA TYR A 42 -15.85 -1.87 -3.50
C TYR A 42 -17.39 -1.81 -3.52
N SER A 43 -18.03 -2.02 -2.37
CA SER A 43 -19.49 -1.93 -2.25
C SER A 43 -20.03 -0.53 -2.59
N ASN A 44 -19.34 0.51 -2.14
CA ASN A 44 -19.66 1.90 -2.45
C ASN A 44 -19.50 2.20 -3.94
N LEU A 45 -18.41 1.75 -4.56
CA LEU A 45 -18.17 1.89 -6.00
C LEU A 45 -19.29 1.24 -6.82
N ARG A 46 -19.66 0.02 -6.51
CA ARG A 46 -20.78 -0.68 -7.18
C ARG A 46 -22.10 0.08 -7.04
N ALA A 47 -22.40 0.55 -5.84
CA ALA A 47 -23.61 1.32 -5.58
C ALA A 47 -23.65 2.65 -6.34
N ASN A 48 -22.50 3.24 -6.62
CA ASN A 48 -22.35 4.52 -7.31
C ASN A 48 -21.98 4.38 -8.80
N GLY A 49 -22.12 3.17 -9.39
CA GLY A 49 -21.81 2.93 -10.81
C GLY A 49 -20.33 3.10 -11.14
N TYR A 50 -19.44 2.72 -10.20
CA TYR A 50 -17.98 2.86 -10.29
C TYR A 50 -17.49 4.32 -10.39
N ASP A 51 -18.29 5.26 -9.91
CA ASP A 51 -17.89 6.67 -9.76
C ASP A 51 -17.09 6.85 -8.47
N LEU A 52 -15.78 7.05 -8.58
CA LEU A 52 -14.88 7.22 -7.44
C LEU A 52 -15.18 8.51 -6.65
N PHE A 53 -15.61 9.60 -7.32
CA PHE A 53 -15.98 10.84 -6.66
C PHE A 53 -17.13 10.68 -5.67
N ARG A 54 -18.12 9.87 -6.06
CA ARG A 54 -19.29 9.61 -5.21
C ARG A 54 -19.00 8.57 -4.15
N SER A 55 -17.93 7.83 -4.30
CA SER A 55 -17.58 6.71 -3.42
C SER A 55 -16.58 7.08 -2.34
N LEU A 56 -15.86 8.20 -2.49
CA LEU A 56 -14.87 8.68 -1.54
C LEU A 56 -15.42 9.78 -0.63
N PRO A 57 -15.03 9.80 0.67
CA PRO A 57 -15.53 10.74 1.67
C PRO A 57 -14.80 12.10 1.60
N PHE A 58 -14.88 12.82 0.48
CA PHE A 58 -14.22 14.11 0.29
C PHE A 58 -14.66 15.14 1.33
N GLU A 59 -15.96 15.29 1.56
CA GLU A 59 -16.51 16.25 2.51
C GLU A 59 -16.05 15.97 3.95
N GLU A 60 -15.99 14.70 4.35
CA GLU A 60 -15.49 14.28 5.67
C GLU A 60 -13.99 14.57 5.86
N ASN A 61 -13.25 14.70 4.76
CA ASN A 61 -11.86 15.12 4.74
C ASN A 61 -11.70 16.65 4.60
N GLY A 62 -12.80 17.41 4.60
CA GLY A 62 -12.77 18.86 4.45
C GLY A 62 -12.45 19.33 3.02
N ILE A 63 -12.59 18.45 2.02
CA ILE A 63 -12.28 18.72 0.63
C ILE A 63 -13.57 19.07 -0.11
N VAL A 64 -13.64 20.30 -0.61
CA VAL A 64 -14.77 20.79 -1.40
C VAL A 64 -14.44 20.61 -2.89
N LEU A 65 -15.15 19.70 -3.54
CA LEU A 65 -14.99 19.48 -4.96
C LEU A 65 -15.82 20.51 -5.76
N PRO A 66 -15.29 21.03 -6.88
CA PRO A 66 -16.04 21.92 -7.78
C PRO A 66 -17.23 21.18 -8.39
N THR A 67 -18.40 21.78 -8.32
CA THR A 67 -19.64 21.20 -8.87
C THR A 67 -19.50 20.93 -10.37
N GLY A 68 -19.86 19.73 -10.81
CA GLY A 68 -19.93 19.35 -12.22
C GLY A 68 -18.59 19.07 -12.91
N LYS A 69 -17.48 19.05 -12.18
CA LYS A 69 -16.18 18.61 -12.74
C LYS A 69 -15.98 17.11 -12.59
N ARG A 70 -15.26 16.51 -13.54
CA ARG A 70 -14.89 15.09 -13.53
C ARG A 70 -13.52 14.91 -12.85
N LEU A 71 -13.20 13.69 -12.37
CA LEU A 71 -11.92 13.34 -11.76
C LEU A 71 -10.72 13.68 -12.64
N ASP A 72 -10.81 13.28 -13.89
CA ASP A 72 -9.77 13.49 -14.90
C ASP A 72 -9.46 14.97 -15.18
N THR A 73 -10.37 15.88 -14.82
CA THR A 73 -10.15 17.32 -14.96
C THR A 73 -9.58 17.98 -13.71
N LEU A 74 -9.62 17.30 -12.56
CA LEU A 74 -9.12 17.81 -11.29
C LEU A 74 -7.80 17.15 -10.90
N PHE A 75 -7.72 15.85 -11.10
CA PHE A 75 -6.56 15.05 -10.70
C PHE A 75 -5.90 14.47 -11.95
N SER A 76 -4.61 14.77 -12.10
CA SER A 76 -3.79 14.22 -13.19
C SER A 76 -3.40 12.75 -12.92
N GLN A 77 -3.38 12.36 -11.66
CA GLN A 77 -3.07 11.01 -11.23
C GLN A 77 -3.85 10.69 -9.95
N VAL A 78 -4.23 9.44 -9.78
CA VAL A 78 -4.94 8.90 -8.61
C VAL A 78 -4.24 7.63 -8.11
N PHE A 79 -3.85 7.63 -6.84
CA PHE A 79 -3.20 6.51 -6.18
C PHE A 79 -4.03 6.06 -4.98
N LEU A 80 -4.35 4.77 -4.90
CA LEU A 80 -5.10 4.17 -3.81
C LEU A 80 -4.20 3.18 -3.06
N PHE A 81 -4.16 3.27 -1.73
CA PHE A 81 -3.36 2.39 -0.87
C PHE A 81 -4.26 1.72 0.16
N PHE A 82 -4.35 0.41 0.07
CA PHE A 82 -5.19 -0.41 0.93
C PHE A 82 -4.43 -1.61 1.47
N ASP A 83 -4.85 -2.11 2.62
CA ASP A 83 -4.29 -3.29 3.22
C ASP A 83 -4.90 -4.58 2.61
N TYR A 84 -4.10 -5.64 2.49
CA TYR A 84 -4.61 -6.96 2.19
C TYR A 84 -5.18 -7.59 3.44
N ASP A 85 -6.42 -7.28 3.69
CA ASP A 85 -7.14 -7.66 4.90
C ASP A 85 -7.62 -9.13 4.82
N PHE A 86 -6.68 -10.07 4.59
CA PHE A 86 -7.02 -11.47 4.34
C PHE A 86 -7.56 -12.22 5.57
N GLN A 87 -7.50 -11.62 6.76
CA GLN A 87 -8.21 -12.05 7.96
C GLN A 87 -9.64 -11.47 8.06
N ASN A 88 -10.12 -10.75 7.04
CA ASN A 88 -11.43 -10.12 7.01
C ASN A 88 -12.55 -11.12 7.26
N ARG A 89 -13.61 -10.68 7.96
CA ARG A 89 -14.75 -11.52 8.36
C ARG A 89 -15.57 -12.08 7.20
N ILE A 90 -15.52 -11.44 6.03
CA ILE A 90 -16.22 -11.95 4.83
C ILE A 90 -15.55 -13.19 4.23
N GLY A 91 -14.34 -13.52 4.69
CA GLY A 91 -13.54 -14.66 4.27
C GLY A 91 -12.58 -14.35 3.11
N THR A 92 -11.41 -14.97 3.15
CA THR A 92 -10.31 -14.76 2.21
C THR A 92 -10.71 -14.91 0.74
N GLN A 93 -11.54 -15.91 0.40
CA GLN A 93 -11.99 -16.12 -0.97
C GLN A 93 -12.78 -14.93 -1.52
N LYS A 94 -13.68 -14.33 -0.70
CA LYS A 94 -14.45 -13.15 -1.12
C LYS A 94 -13.55 -11.92 -1.22
N VAL A 95 -12.62 -11.74 -0.29
CA VAL A 95 -11.62 -10.65 -0.36
C VAL A 95 -10.83 -10.77 -1.66
N ASN A 96 -10.37 -11.99 -2.01
CA ASN A 96 -9.60 -12.23 -3.23
C ASN A 96 -10.40 -11.92 -4.51
N ILE A 97 -11.69 -12.26 -4.57
CA ILE A 97 -12.55 -11.92 -5.71
C ILE A 97 -12.69 -10.40 -5.85
N ILE A 98 -12.96 -9.71 -4.74
CA ILE A 98 -13.08 -8.25 -4.72
C ILE A 98 -11.77 -7.60 -5.16
N LEU A 99 -10.66 -8.06 -4.62
CA LEU A 99 -9.34 -7.52 -4.92
C LEU A 99 -8.96 -7.72 -6.38
N ASP A 100 -9.30 -8.89 -6.94
CA ASP A 100 -9.09 -9.21 -8.35
C ASP A 100 -9.81 -8.22 -9.27
N GLU A 101 -11.09 -7.96 -9.05
CA GLU A 101 -11.89 -6.98 -9.79
C GLU A 101 -11.38 -5.54 -9.59
N MET A 102 -10.97 -5.19 -8.35
CA MET A 102 -10.46 -3.86 -8.04
C MET A 102 -9.11 -3.58 -8.69
N LEU A 103 -8.22 -4.57 -8.77
CA LEU A 103 -6.93 -4.44 -9.44
C LEU A 103 -7.05 -4.34 -10.96
N ASP A 104 -8.08 -4.96 -11.55
CA ASP A 104 -8.39 -4.81 -12.97
C ASP A 104 -9.01 -3.44 -13.28
N PHE A 105 -9.79 -2.88 -12.36
CA PHE A 105 -10.43 -1.57 -12.54
C PHE A 105 -9.48 -0.40 -12.26
N PHE A 106 -8.59 -0.54 -11.26
CA PHE A 106 -7.62 0.48 -10.84
C PHE A 106 -6.20 0.08 -11.25
N ASP A 107 -5.94 -0.01 -12.53
CA ASP A 107 -4.66 -0.45 -13.10
C ASP A 107 -3.76 0.69 -13.60
N ASP A 108 -4.32 1.89 -13.83
CA ASP A 108 -3.61 3.05 -14.37
C ASP A 108 -3.94 4.32 -13.56
N GLU A 109 -2.89 4.99 -13.07
CA GLU A 109 -2.99 6.20 -12.27
C GLU A 109 -3.59 7.40 -12.99
N THR A 110 -3.55 7.41 -14.33
CA THR A 110 -4.05 8.51 -15.17
C THR A 110 -5.49 8.30 -15.67
N GLU A 111 -6.04 7.10 -15.45
CA GLU A 111 -7.40 6.74 -15.83
C GLU A 111 -8.32 6.66 -14.61
N ASN A 112 -8.70 5.46 -14.18
CA ASN A 112 -9.55 5.26 -13.00
C ASN A 112 -8.78 5.44 -11.68
N GLY A 113 -7.46 5.38 -11.72
CA GLY A 113 -6.55 5.34 -10.60
C GLY A 113 -5.78 4.02 -10.55
N LYS A 114 -4.76 3.96 -9.68
CA LYS A 114 -3.94 2.78 -9.48
C LYS A 114 -3.99 2.32 -8.04
N LEU A 115 -4.39 1.06 -7.86
CA LEU A 115 -4.50 0.42 -6.55
C LEU A 115 -3.17 -0.23 -6.17
N TYR A 116 -2.69 0.10 -4.97
CA TYR A 116 -1.54 -0.53 -4.33
C TYR A 116 -1.99 -1.24 -3.06
N ILE A 117 -1.51 -2.47 -2.87
CA ILE A 117 -1.87 -3.31 -1.73
C ILE A 117 -0.65 -3.52 -0.84
N ASN A 118 -0.84 -3.26 0.45
CA ASN A 118 0.13 -3.60 1.49
C ASN A 118 -0.12 -5.04 1.97
N TYR A 119 0.89 -5.89 1.96
CA TYR A 119 0.78 -7.28 2.39
C TYR A 119 1.50 -7.54 3.72
N PRO A 120 0.82 -7.86 4.83
CA PRO A 120 -0.65 -7.86 5.00
C PRO A 120 -1.25 -6.48 5.26
N MET A 121 -0.44 -5.48 5.66
CA MET A 121 -0.87 -4.13 6.01
C MET A 121 0.31 -3.15 5.99
N ILE A 122 0.06 -1.86 6.11
CA ILE A 122 1.07 -0.78 6.01
C ILE A 122 2.29 -0.97 6.94
N GLU A 123 2.12 -1.64 8.07
CA GLU A 123 3.23 -1.95 8.98
C GLU A 123 4.28 -2.88 8.36
N SER A 124 4.01 -3.50 7.22
CA SER A 124 4.99 -4.26 6.42
C SER A 124 6.24 -3.46 6.12
N LEU A 125 6.12 -2.16 5.89
CA LEU A 125 7.24 -1.25 5.68
C LEU A 125 8.25 -1.24 6.84
N LYS A 126 7.82 -1.58 8.04
CA LYS A 126 8.65 -1.63 9.25
C LYS A 126 9.22 -3.02 9.53
N TYR A 127 8.81 -4.03 8.78
CA TYR A 127 9.15 -5.43 9.05
C TYR A 127 10.50 -5.82 8.43
N THR A 128 11.55 -5.14 8.82
CA THR A 128 12.94 -5.35 8.37
C THR A 128 13.90 -5.27 9.56
N LYS A 129 14.95 -6.10 9.61
CA LYS A 129 15.93 -6.14 10.71
C LYS A 129 17.05 -5.12 10.54
N GLU A 130 17.41 -4.85 9.32
CA GLU A 130 18.48 -3.95 8.93
C GLU A 130 18.13 -3.30 7.58
N MET A 131 18.94 -2.38 7.11
CA MET A 131 18.61 -1.69 5.88
C MET A 131 19.88 -1.46 5.02
N PRO A 132 20.05 -2.24 3.94
CA PRO A 132 19.16 -3.29 3.43
C PRO A 132 19.15 -4.55 4.30
N ASP A 133 18.07 -5.33 4.23
CA ASP A 133 17.92 -6.62 4.90
C ASP A 133 17.99 -7.76 3.89
N ASP A 134 19.10 -8.49 3.90
CA ASP A 134 19.36 -9.59 2.94
C ASP A 134 18.37 -10.76 3.08
N ASN A 135 17.64 -10.86 4.21
CA ASN A 135 16.67 -11.89 4.46
C ASN A 135 15.21 -11.43 4.24
N TYR A 136 15.00 -10.17 3.86
CA TYR A 136 13.65 -9.61 3.71
C TYR A 136 12.75 -10.41 2.77
N TRP A 137 13.30 -10.98 1.71
CA TRP A 137 12.57 -11.78 0.72
C TRP A 137 11.89 -13.03 1.32
N GLN A 138 12.37 -13.54 2.48
CA GLN A 138 11.84 -14.72 3.17
C GLN A 138 10.70 -14.41 4.14
N TYR A 139 10.50 -13.16 4.53
CA TYR A 139 9.55 -12.83 5.58
C TYR A 139 8.11 -13.00 5.11
N VAL A 140 7.36 -13.74 5.91
CA VAL A 140 5.93 -14.02 5.72
C VAL A 140 5.18 -13.70 7.00
N ALA A 141 3.89 -13.43 6.87
CA ALA A 141 2.95 -13.30 7.97
C ALA A 141 1.85 -14.35 7.83
N THR A 142 1.42 -14.92 8.96
CA THR A 142 0.30 -15.87 8.99
C THR A 142 -1.02 -15.14 9.16
N ARG A 143 -2.10 -15.74 8.69
CA ARG A 143 -3.46 -15.25 8.93
C ARG A 143 -3.76 -15.11 10.43
N ASP A 144 -3.28 -16.05 11.23
CA ASP A 144 -3.48 -16.07 12.69
C ASP A 144 -2.78 -14.88 13.37
N GLU A 145 -1.56 -14.54 12.95
CA GLU A 145 -0.85 -13.35 13.47
C GLU A 145 -1.60 -12.05 13.16
N CYS A 146 -2.20 -11.95 11.97
CA CYS A 146 -2.98 -10.79 11.60
C CYS A 146 -4.31 -10.75 12.37
N ALA A 147 -5.03 -11.86 12.45
CA ALA A 147 -6.30 -11.96 13.17
C ALA A 147 -6.17 -11.67 14.68
N LYS A 148 -5.06 -12.06 15.29
CA LYS A 148 -4.75 -11.78 16.70
C LYS A 148 -4.06 -10.45 16.95
N HIS A 149 -3.93 -9.60 15.93
CA HIS A 149 -3.24 -8.30 15.98
C HIS A 149 -1.76 -8.37 16.40
N LEU A 150 -1.14 -9.55 16.25
CA LEU A 150 0.26 -9.75 16.61
C LEU A 150 1.23 -9.16 15.60
N PHE A 151 0.88 -9.20 14.32
CA PHE A 151 1.72 -8.72 13.22
C PHE A 151 2.18 -7.27 13.43
N LYS A 152 1.25 -6.38 13.73
CA LYS A 152 1.53 -4.96 13.98
C LYS A 152 2.57 -4.75 15.09
N GLY A 153 2.35 -5.42 16.22
CA GLY A 153 3.29 -5.37 17.36
C GLY A 153 4.65 -5.97 17.04
N ASN A 154 4.69 -7.01 16.21
CA ASN A 154 5.94 -7.62 15.74
C ASN A 154 6.69 -6.68 14.82
N ALA A 155 6.02 -6.08 13.85
CA ALA A 155 6.61 -5.11 12.91
C ALA A 155 7.24 -3.92 13.64
N GLU A 156 6.56 -3.35 14.63
CA GLU A 156 7.09 -2.22 15.40
C GLU A 156 8.30 -2.58 16.26
N ARG A 157 8.38 -3.81 16.74
CA ARG A 157 9.54 -4.29 17.52
C ARG A 157 10.71 -4.70 16.63
N PHE A 158 10.48 -4.96 15.35
CA PHE A 158 11.45 -5.58 14.48
C PHE A 158 12.61 -4.64 14.10
N ALA A 159 12.33 -3.48 13.56
CA ALA A 159 13.37 -2.58 13.10
C ALA A 159 13.19 -1.13 13.56
N TYR A 160 12.00 -0.63 13.39
CA TYR A 160 11.73 0.79 13.47
C TYR A 160 11.92 1.36 14.89
N ALA A 161 11.59 0.57 15.91
CA ALA A 161 11.72 1.00 17.32
C ALA A 161 13.15 0.86 17.86
N GLN A 162 13.95 -0.08 17.33
CA GLN A 162 15.24 -0.45 17.90
C GLN A 162 16.43 0.31 17.29
N ALA A 163 16.35 0.72 16.03
CA ALA A 163 17.46 1.34 15.33
C ALA A 163 17.10 2.70 14.75
N LYS A 164 17.47 3.77 15.45
CA LYS A 164 17.27 5.17 14.98
C LYS A 164 17.83 5.41 13.56
N ALA A 165 18.89 4.70 13.18
CA ALA A 165 19.48 4.78 11.86
C ALA A 165 18.56 4.28 10.73
N PHE A 166 17.53 3.49 11.03
CA PHE A 166 16.58 2.93 10.04
C PHE A 166 15.31 3.76 9.88
N ARG A 167 15.17 4.85 10.64
CA ARG A 167 13.96 5.65 10.58
C ARG A 167 13.76 6.28 9.22
N PHE A 168 12.56 6.13 8.67
CA PHE A 168 12.15 6.67 7.39
C PHE A 168 10.87 7.52 7.46
N ILE A 169 10.19 7.55 8.64
CA ILE A 169 8.94 8.31 8.84
C ILE A 169 9.20 9.61 9.62
N ASP A 170 10.17 9.61 10.56
CA ASP A 170 10.34 10.70 11.55
C ASP A 170 11.19 11.87 11.00
N LEU A 171 10.68 12.58 10.01
CA LEU A 171 11.27 13.87 9.62
C LEU A 171 11.30 14.84 10.81
N GLY A 172 12.41 15.50 11.02
CA GLY A 172 12.64 16.40 12.16
C GLY A 172 13.18 15.75 13.43
N LYS A 173 13.17 14.42 13.54
CA LYS A 173 13.84 13.67 14.62
C LYS A 173 15.10 12.95 14.15
N THR A 174 15.32 12.88 12.85
CA THR A 174 16.46 12.25 12.18
C THR A 174 16.89 13.16 11.03
N ASN A 175 18.15 13.10 10.65
CA ASN A 175 18.67 13.84 9.50
C ASN A 175 17.89 13.44 8.24
N GLU A 176 17.42 14.44 7.49
CA GLU A 176 16.59 14.28 6.29
C GLU A 176 17.28 13.42 5.21
N GLU A 177 18.59 13.61 5.03
CA GLU A 177 19.38 12.82 4.07
C GLU A 177 19.40 11.33 4.47
N ILE A 178 19.50 11.03 5.77
CA ILE A 178 19.42 9.65 6.27
C ILE A 178 18.04 9.06 5.99
N VAL A 179 16.98 9.82 6.25
CA VAL A 179 15.59 9.38 5.98
C VAL A 179 15.38 9.11 4.49
N LYS A 180 15.86 10.03 3.63
CA LYS A 180 15.79 9.86 2.17
C LYS A 180 16.54 8.63 1.68
N ASN A 181 17.75 8.41 2.18
CA ASN A 181 18.54 7.22 1.85
C ASN A 181 17.87 5.92 2.34
N ASN A 182 17.25 5.93 3.51
CA ASN A 182 16.49 4.79 4.02
C ASN A 182 15.27 4.48 3.14
N TRP A 183 14.56 5.49 2.65
CA TRP A 183 13.47 5.29 1.69
C TRP A 183 13.95 4.65 0.38
N GLU A 184 15.11 5.09 -0.14
CA GLU A 184 15.69 4.50 -1.36
C GLU A 184 16.06 3.02 -1.16
N LYS A 185 16.67 2.67 -0.02
CA LYS A 185 16.99 1.29 0.32
C LYS A 185 15.73 0.45 0.49
N LEU A 186 14.71 0.97 1.21
CA LEU A 186 13.44 0.28 1.41
C LEU A 186 12.72 0.04 0.09
N LYS A 187 12.73 1.02 -0.81
CA LYS A 187 12.20 0.89 -2.17
C LYS A 187 12.87 -0.26 -2.92
N VAL A 188 14.19 -0.27 -2.98
CA VAL A 188 14.94 -1.33 -3.66
C VAL A 188 14.61 -2.70 -3.05
N GLN A 189 14.62 -2.82 -1.74
CA GLN A 189 14.32 -4.05 -1.02
C GLN A 189 12.91 -4.59 -1.36
N ASN A 190 11.89 -3.72 -1.34
CA ASN A 190 10.52 -4.11 -1.68
C ASN A 190 10.36 -4.47 -3.17
N VAL A 191 11.00 -3.73 -4.08
CA VAL A 191 10.96 -4.03 -5.52
C VAL A 191 11.66 -5.37 -5.82
N CYS A 192 12.81 -5.64 -5.20
CA CYS A 192 13.49 -6.94 -5.36
C CYS A 192 12.61 -8.09 -4.84
N LYS A 193 11.95 -7.92 -3.70
CA LYS A 193 11.02 -8.91 -3.17
C LYS A 193 9.78 -9.10 -4.06
N ALA A 194 9.20 -8.03 -4.56
CA ALA A 194 8.11 -8.11 -5.52
C ALA A 194 8.51 -8.89 -6.78
N ASN A 195 9.71 -8.63 -7.30
CA ASN A 195 10.25 -9.42 -8.41
C ASN A 195 10.47 -10.89 -8.04
N TYR A 196 10.96 -11.17 -6.82
CA TYR A 196 11.10 -12.54 -6.34
C TYR A 196 9.74 -13.27 -6.31
N LEU A 197 8.69 -12.63 -5.84
CA LEU A 197 7.35 -13.21 -5.82
C LEU A 197 6.86 -13.59 -7.22
N VAL A 198 7.09 -12.71 -8.19
CA VAL A 198 6.56 -12.88 -9.56
C VAL A 198 7.45 -13.79 -10.41
N SER A 199 8.77 -13.69 -10.29
CA SER A 199 9.74 -14.34 -11.20
C SER A 199 10.65 -15.36 -10.51
N GLY A 200 10.69 -15.44 -9.18
CA GLY A 200 11.64 -16.22 -8.41
C GLY A 200 13.02 -15.56 -8.26
N CYS A 201 13.23 -14.35 -8.79
CA CYS A 201 14.53 -13.67 -8.79
C CYS A 201 14.56 -12.51 -7.78
N ASN A 202 15.34 -12.64 -6.69
CA ASN A 202 15.52 -11.59 -5.68
C ASN A 202 16.51 -10.52 -6.17
N SER A 203 16.13 -9.77 -7.19
CA SER A 203 16.89 -8.69 -7.79
C SER A 203 15.96 -7.65 -8.38
N MET A 204 16.48 -6.49 -8.77
CA MET A 204 15.69 -5.51 -9.51
C MET A 204 15.18 -6.14 -10.82
N PRO A 205 13.89 -5.96 -11.18
CA PRO A 205 13.36 -6.49 -12.44
C PRO A 205 14.02 -5.83 -13.64
N LEU A 206 14.25 -6.59 -14.70
CA LEU A 206 14.81 -6.06 -15.96
C LEU A 206 13.82 -5.09 -16.62
N GLU A 207 12.54 -5.43 -16.57
CA GLU A 207 11.46 -4.58 -17.09
C GLU A 207 10.46 -4.30 -15.97
N LYS A 208 10.18 -3.02 -15.72
CA LYS A 208 9.24 -2.59 -14.65
C LYS A 208 7.83 -3.12 -14.86
N SER A 209 7.41 -3.29 -16.11
CA SER A 209 6.08 -3.79 -16.49
C SER A 209 5.80 -5.22 -16.05
N THR A 210 6.85 -6.04 -15.83
CA THR A 210 6.68 -7.44 -15.41
C THR A 210 6.26 -7.59 -13.96
N VAL A 211 6.48 -6.56 -13.14
CA VAL A 211 6.15 -6.56 -11.71
C VAL A 211 5.12 -5.46 -11.46
N ASN A 212 3.85 -5.82 -11.52
CA ASN A 212 2.71 -4.95 -11.26
C ASN A 212 1.84 -5.49 -10.12
N GLN A 213 0.87 -4.72 -9.64
CA GLN A 213 0.04 -5.10 -8.49
C GLN A 213 -0.77 -6.37 -8.75
N LYS A 214 -1.25 -6.59 -9.98
CA LYS A 214 -1.99 -7.80 -10.35
C LYS A 214 -1.09 -9.03 -10.31
N SER A 215 0.11 -8.97 -10.91
CA SER A 215 1.06 -10.08 -10.89
C SER A 215 1.55 -10.42 -9.46
N ILE A 216 1.74 -9.40 -8.62
CA ILE A 216 2.07 -9.60 -7.19
C ILE A 216 0.91 -10.30 -6.48
N PHE A 217 -0.33 -9.85 -6.69
CA PHE A 217 -1.52 -10.47 -6.07
C PHE A 217 -1.69 -11.93 -6.47
N GLU A 218 -1.56 -12.27 -7.75
CA GLU A 218 -1.65 -13.64 -8.22
C GLU A 218 -0.54 -14.54 -7.61
N ALA A 219 0.67 -14.01 -7.51
CA ALA A 219 1.77 -14.72 -6.86
C ALA A 219 1.51 -14.93 -5.35
N GLN A 220 1.04 -13.91 -4.64
CA GLN A 220 0.64 -14.01 -3.24
C GLN A 220 -0.44 -15.07 -3.04
N LYS A 221 -1.49 -15.02 -3.85
CA LYS A 221 -2.60 -15.97 -3.79
C LYS A 221 -2.13 -17.40 -4.00
N GLY A 222 -1.47 -17.68 -5.11
CA GLY A 222 -1.09 -19.05 -5.50
C GLY A 222 0.02 -19.66 -4.66
N GLN A 223 0.99 -18.87 -4.20
CA GLN A 223 2.17 -19.40 -3.49
C GLN A 223 2.00 -19.43 -1.97
N TYR A 224 1.19 -18.56 -1.40
CA TYR A 224 1.11 -18.37 0.05
C TYR A 224 -0.29 -18.49 0.63
N VAL A 225 -1.28 -17.79 0.07
CA VAL A 225 -2.61 -17.69 0.66
C VAL A 225 -3.38 -19.01 0.53
N ASP A 226 -3.44 -19.56 -0.68
CA ASP A 226 -4.21 -20.78 -0.98
C ASP A 226 -3.52 -22.03 -0.45
N THR A 227 -2.21 -22.00 -0.23
CA THR A 227 -1.42 -23.17 0.19
C THR A 227 -1.25 -23.25 1.71
N ASP A 228 -0.95 -22.13 2.37
CA ASP A 228 -0.44 -22.13 3.74
C ASP A 228 -1.12 -21.12 4.67
N GLU A 229 -2.17 -20.43 4.23
CA GLU A 229 -2.80 -19.32 4.99
C GLU A 229 -1.77 -18.25 5.43
N ARG A 230 -0.80 -17.94 4.57
CA ARG A 230 0.25 -16.93 4.78
C ARG A 230 0.21 -15.87 3.69
N VAL A 231 0.90 -14.78 3.91
CA VAL A 231 1.26 -13.79 2.88
C VAL A 231 2.74 -13.47 2.98
N SER A 232 3.39 -13.23 1.86
CA SER A 232 4.71 -12.66 1.83
C SER A 232 4.61 -11.17 2.20
N ILE A 233 5.39 -10.73 3.18
CA ILE A 233 5.36 -9.34 3.68
C ILE A 233 5.92 -8.40 2.61
N LEU A 234 5.10 -7.45 2.12
CA LEU A 234 5.45 -6.52 1.04
C LEU A 234 4.72 -5.18 1.21
#